data_62b056c6bd239d204e36d44da2bc6ef2
#
_entry.id   62b056c6bd239d204e36d44da2bc6ef2
#
_cell.length_a   1.000
_cell.length_b   1.000
_cell.length_c   1.000
_cell.angle_alpha   90.00
_cell.angle_beta   90.00
_cell.angle_gamma   90.00
#
_symmetry.space_group_name_H-M   'P 1'
#
loop_
_entity.id
_entity.type
_entity.pdbx_description
1 polymer ?
#
loop_
_entity_poly.entity_id
_entity_poly.type
_entity_poly.pdbx_seq_one_letter_code
_entity_poly.pdbx_strand_id
1 'polypeptide(L)'
;MPVIRVRGIALPGDNVVDLYAAGDRWTTDPVAGAELVAEGWLLPGLVDAHTHPGAEARGKPLDEAVLREDLHEHVAAGVTLIRAPGLAGDPPDWFGRDDDVPRAVHAGPWIAQHGQFFDGWGRRGDLHELPELAAAQAARTGWAKVIADWQLGDAVLPVDVLRQVVDAVHAAGGRVAVHSQHAEGGAAAVAAGVDSLEHGMGLDPALLPEMARQGTALTPTLSVITKSLAQARQRPDSPRKQWYLAGATVHGQLAAAAAEAGVTVLAGTDSRPCGRVIDEIRALADAGVPAQLAIGAASWGARSYLGMAGLSEGAPADAVVYDADPRRDLGQLASPSAVVMRGKIQSRRSPALLS
;
A
#
# COMPACT_ATOMS: atom_id res chain seq x y z
N MET A 1 -2.52 -28.72 -12.59
CA MET A 1 -3.61 -27.78 -12.96
C MET A 1 -3.38 -27.38 -14.41
N PRO A 2 -4.42 -27.12 -15.21
CA PRO A 2 -4.22 -26.63 -16.58
C PRO A 2 -3.47 -25.29 -16.55
N VAL A 3 -2.63 -25.06 -17.57
CA VAL A 3 -2.01 -23.77 -17.79
C VAL A 3 -3.12 -22.77 -18.15
N ILE A 4 -3.14 -21.60 -17.53
CA ILE A 4 -4.12 -20.57 -17.81
C ILE A 4 -3.55 -19.51 -18.76
N ARG A 5 -4.45 -18.88 -19.51
CA ARG A 5 -4.17 -17.81 -20.45
C ARG A 5 -5.09 -16.63 -20.16
N VAL A 6 -4.55 -15.41 -20.20
CA VAL A 6 -5.32 -14.16 -20.19
C VAL A 6 -4.94 -13.33 -21.41
N ARG A 7 -5.90 -12.62 -21.99
CA ARG A 7 -5.68 -11.83 -23.20
C ARG A 7 -6.42 -10.50 -23.11
N GLY A 8 -5.86 -9.45 -23.71
CA GLY A 8 -6.56 -8.18 -23.83
C GLY A 8 -5.64 -6.97 -23.80
N ILE A 9 -6.19 -5.83 -23.41
CA ILE A 9 -5.48 -4.56 -23.37
C ILE A 9 -4.82 -4.37 -22.00
N ALA A 10 -3.51 -4.36 -21.97
CA ALA A 10 -2.74 -4.18 -20.74
C ALA A 10 -2.57 -2.71 -20.38
N LEU A 11 -2.93 -2.34 -19.16
CA LEU A 11 -2.71 -1.01 -18.62
C LEU A 11 -1.32 -0.92 -17.93
N PRO A 12 -0.68 0.27 -17.99
CA PRO A 12 -1.17 1.56 -18.53
C PRO A 12 -0.93 1.79 -20.02
N GLY A 13 -0.19 0.92 -20.72
CA GLY A 13 0.37 1.16 -22.04
C GLY A 13 -0.58 0.92 -23.21
N ASP A 14 -1.80 0.43 -22.96
CA ASP A 14 -2.81 0.11 -23.98
C ASP A 14 -2.37 -0.92 -25.02
N ASN A 15 -1.34 -1.72 -24.71
CA ASN A 15 -0.86 -2.77 -25.58
C ASN A 15 -1.75 -4.00 -25.49
N VAL A 16 -2.04 -4.63 -26.62
CA VAL A 16 -2.66 -5.96 -26.62
C VAL A 16 -1.62 -6.97 -26.18
N VAL A 17 -1.93 -7.73 -25.13
CA VAL A 17 -1.09 -8.80 -24.61
C VAL A 17 -1.81 -10.13 -24.62
N ASP A 18 -1.04 -11.19 -24.69
CA ASP A 18 -1.48 -12.57 -24.61
C ASP A 18 -0.51 -13.27 -23.66
N LEU A 19 -0.94 -13.55 -22.43
CA LEU A 19 -0.09 -14.02 -21.36
C LEU A 19 -0.51 -15.41 -20.90
N TYR A 20 0.48 -16.28 -20.73
CA TYR A 20 0.32 -17.65 -20.26
C TYR A 20 0.99 -17.80 -18.89
N ALA A 21 0.35 -18.48 -17.95
CA ALA A 21 0.96 -18.74 -16.64
C ALA A 21 1.85 -19.99 -16.69
N ALA A 22 3.17 -19.76 -16.70
CA ALA A 22 4.15 -20.82 -16.53
C ALA A 22 4.51 -20.92 -15.02
N GLY A 23 3.79 -21.75 -14.30
CA GLY A 23 3.86 -21.75 -12.83
C GLY A 23 3.31 -20.45 -12.26
N ASP A 24 4.10 -19.76 -11.42
CA ASP A 24 3.75 -18.49 -10.79
C ASP A 24 4.22 -17.24 -11.57
N ARG A 25 4.65 -17.44 -12.85
CA ARG A 25 5.17 -16.37 -13.70
C ARG A 25 4.46 -16.32 -15.06
N TRP A 26 4.39 -15.11 -15.62
CA TRP A 26 3.90 -14.91 -16.97
C TRP A 26 4.96 -15.28 -18.00
N THR A 27 4.50 -15.87 -19.12
CA THR A 27 5.24 -15.96 -20.36
C THR A 27 4.39 -15.48 -21.53
N THR A 28 5.04 -14.87 -22.52
CA THR A 28 4.43 -14.49 -23.81
C THR A 28 4.52 -15.61 -24.83
N ASP A 29 5.34 -16.64 -24.58
CA ASP A 29 5.45 -17.81 -25.43
C ASP A 29 4.18 -18.66 -25.31
N PRO A 30 3.51 -19.00 -26.45
CA PRO A 30 2.30 -19.79 -26.42
C PRO A 30 2.50 -21.17 -25.78
N VAL A 31 1.64 -21.51 -24.82
CA VAL A 31 1.64 -22.81 -24.16
C VAL A 31 0.49 -23.66 -24.69
N ALA A 32 0.82 -24.85 -25.28
CA ALA A 32 -0.18 -25.75 -25.83
C ALA A 32 -1.16 -26.22 -24.74
N GLY A 33 -2.47 -26.19 -25.05
CA GLY A 33 -3.52 -26.61 -24.14
C GLY A 33 -3.83 -25.60 -23.02
N ALA A 34 -3.30 -24.39 -23.08
CA ALA A 34 -3.64 -23.32 -22.11
C ALA A 34 -5.11 -22.91 -22.26
N GLU A 35 -5.82 -22.84 -21.12
CA GLU A 35 -7.20 -22.39 -21.06
C GLU A 35 -7.28 -20.86 -21.04
N LEU A 36 -8.01 -20.26 -22.00
CA LEU A 36 -8.33 -18.84 -21.95
C LEU A 36 -9.35 -18.59 -20.82
N VAL A 37 -8.89 -18.00 -19.73
CA VAL A 37 -9.71 -17.82 -18.53
C VAL A 37 -10.37 -16.43 -18.46
N ALA A 38 -9.80 -15.42 -19.11
CA ALA A 38 -10.38 -14.10 -19.19
C ALA A 38 -9.85 -13.32 -20.40
N GLU A 39 -10.71 -12.45 -20.94
CA GLU A 39 -10.38 -11.48 -21.99
C GLU A 39 -10.97 -10.12 -21.64
N GLY A 40 -10.20 -9.02 -21.81
CA GLY A 40 -10.68 -7.68 -21.49
C GLY A 40 -9.55 -6.69 -21.22
N TRP A 41 -9.77 -5.82 -20.24
CA TRP A 41 -8.79 -4.85 -19.75
C TRP A 41 -7.99 -5.47 -18.61
N LEU A 42 -6.68 -5.60 -18.81
CA LEU A 42 -5.79 -6.27 -17.89
C LEU A 42 -4.99 -5.25 -17.07
N LEU A 43 -5.04 -5.41 -15.76
CA LEU A 43 -4.15 -4.72 -14.84
C LEU A 43 -3.23 -5.73 -14.17
N PRO A 44 -1.96 -5.36 -13.86
CA PRO A 44 -1.23 -6.08 -12.84
C PRO A 44 -2.11 -6.19 -11.59
N GLY A 45 -2.10 -7.31 -10.91
CA GLY A 45 -2.92 -7.49 -9.73
C GLY A 45 -2.80 -6.33 -8.75
N LEU A 46 -3.89 -5.95 -8.10
CA LEU A 46 -3.93 -4.76 -7.27
C LEU A 46 -2.98 -4.85 -6.07
N VAL A 47 -2.60 -3.69 -5.55
CA VAL A 47 -1.70 -3.51 -4.40
C VAL A 47 -2.39 -2.67 -3.36
N ASP A 48 -2.43 -3.12 -2.11
CA ASP A 48 -2.67 -2.26 -0.96
C ASP A 48 -1.31 -1.94 -0.31
N ALA A 49 -0.87 -0.69 -0.46
CA ALA A 49 0.47 -0.28 -0.05
C ALA A 49 0.58 0.14 1.42
N HIS A 50 -0.53 0.09 2.17
CA HIS A 50 -0.55 0.40 3.60
C HIS A 50 -1.70 -0.33 4.28
N THR A 51 -1.44 -1.51 4.78
CA THR A 51 -2.41 -2.33 5.50
C THR A 51 -1.76 -3.03 6.70
N HIS A 52 -2.56 -3.33 7.72
CA HIS A 52 -2.10 -3.94 8.98
C HIS A 52 -2.95 -5.18 9.31
N PRO A 53 -2.85 -6.26 8.49
CA PRO A 53 -3.63 -7.46 8.69
C PRO A 53 -3.19 -8.23 9.95
N GLY A 54 -4.09 -9.03 10.51
CA GLY A 54 -3.80 -9.98 11.57
C GLY A 54 -4.03 -9.48 12.99
N ALA A 55 -4.62 -8.29 13.19
CA ALA A 55 -4.98 -7.84 14.52
C ALA A 55 -6.48 -7.51 14.59
N GLU A 56 -7.22 -8.12 15.51
CA GLU A 56 -8.66 -7.86 15.68
C GLU A 56 -8.98 -6.41 16.03
N ALA A 57 -8.10 -5.77 16.82
CA ALA A 57 -8.22 -4.40 17.26
C ALA A 57 -6.86 -3.81 17.60
N ARG A 58 -6.80 -2.47 17.72
CA ARG A 58 -5.60 -1.74 18.13
C ARG A 58 -5.06 -2.23 19.48
N GLY A 59 -3.75 -2.47 19.55
CA GLY A 59 -3.06 -2.99 20.74
C GLY A 59 -3.19 -4.51 20.97
N LYS A 60 -3.95 -5.23 20.14
CA LYS A 60 -4.04 -6.68 20.20
C LYS A 60 -2.85 -7.33 19.48
N PRO A 61 -2.39 -8.50 19.95
CA PRO A 61 -1.31 -9.22 19.26
C PRO A 61 -1.78 -9.71 17.88
N LEU A 62 -0.81 -10.08 17.04
CA LEU A 62 -1.08 -10.76 15.79
C LEU A 62 -1.72 -12.12 16.06
N ASP A 63 -2.84 -12.39 15.39
CA ASP A 63 -3.55 -13.66 15.36
C ASP A 63 -3.49 -14.24 13.95
N GLU A 64 -3.04 -15.48 13.81
CA GLU A 64 -2.84 -16.11 12.50
C GLU A 64 -4.15 -16.39 11.76
N ALA A 65 -5.23 -16.69 12.47
CA ALA A 65 -6.53 -16.94 11.85
C ALA A 65 -7.10 -15.62 11.30
N VAL A 66 -7.04 -14.56 12.10
CA VAL A 66 -7.42 -13.20 11.66
C VAL A 66 -6.54 -12.73 10.50
N LEU A 67 -5.23 -13.01 10.55
CA LEU A 67 -4.31 -12.68 9.47
C LEU A 67 -4.73 -13.34 8.15
N ARG A 68 -5.05 -14.63 8.17
CA ARG A 68 -5.46 -15.36 6.97
C ARG A 68 -6.79 -14.85 6.42
N GLU A 69 -7.76 -14.56 7.28
CA GLU A 69 -9.04 -13.97 6.90
C GLU A 69 -8.86 -12.61 6.24
N ASP A 70 -8.10 -11.70 6.87
CA ASP A 70 -7.77 -10.39 6.32
C ASP A 70 -7.10 -10.49 4.93
N LEU A 71 -6.20 -11.46 4.74
CA LEU A 71 -5.53 -11.68 3.46
C LEU A 71 -6.48 -12.23 2.40
N HIS A 72 -7.42 -13.09 2.76
CA HIS A 72 -8.47 -13.55 1.83
C HIS A 72 -9.40 -12.41 1.41
N GLU A 73 -9.72 -11.46 2.30
CA GLU A 73 -10.46 -10.24 1.94
C GLU A 73 -9.70 -9.41 0.89
N HIS A 74 -8.37 -9.31 1.01
CA HIS A 74 -7.53 -8.67 0.00
C HIS A 74 -7.63 -9.38 -1.35
N VAL A 75 -7.47 -10.72 -1.39
CA VAL A 75 -7.57 -11.51 -2.63
C VAL A 75 -8.94 -11.37 -3.28
N ALA A 76 -10.02 -11.42 -2.49
CA ALA A 76 -11.39 -11.26 -2.99
C ALA A 76 -11.62 -9.90 -3.68
N ALA A 77 -10.89 -8.86 -3.26
CA ALA A 77 -10.90 -7.52 -3.87
C ALA A 77 -9.92 -7.37 -5.06
N GLY A 78 -9.22 -8.44 -5.48
CA GLY A 78 -8.22 -8.39 -6.54
C GLY A 78 -6.83 -7.92 -6.10
N VAL A 79 -6.60 -7.75 -4.80
CA VAL A 79 -5.29 -7.40 -4.24
C VAL A 79 -4.42 -8.66 -4.18
N THR A 80 -3.37 -8.71 -4.98
CA THR A 80 -2.44 -9.84 -5.07
C THR A 80 -1.06 -9.53 -4.49
N LEU A 81 -0.86 -8.29 -4.07
CA LEU A 81 0.32 -7.82 -3.36
C LEU A 81 -0.10 -6.84 -2.26
N ILE A 82 0.43 -7.01 -1.07
CA ILE A 82 0.30 -6.02 0.01
C ILE A 82 1.66 -5.49 0.44
N ARG A 83 1.68 -4.25 0.91
CA ARG A 83 2.75 -3.75 1.77
C ARG A 83 2.18 -3.50 3.16
N ALA A 84 2.70 -4.25 4.14
CA ALA A 84 2.38 -4.04 5.54
C ALA A 84 3.51 -3.25 6.20
N PRO A 85 3.41 -1.89 6.28
CA PRO A 85 4.48 -1.07 6.84
C PRO A 85 4.63 -1.24 8.36
N GLY A 86 3.75 -2.01 8.98
CA GLY A 86 3.85 -2.45 10.37
C GLY A 86 2.90 -3.59 10.66
N LEU A 87 3.29 -4.49 11.54
CA LEU A 87 2.49 -5.63 11.98
C LEU A 87 2.43 -5.70 13.52
N ALA A 88 1.36 -6.28 14.04
CA ALA A 88 1.16 -6.45 15.49
C ALA A 88 2.10 -7.49 16.12
N GLY A 89 2.92 -8.14 15.31
CA GLY A 89 3.92 -9.13 15.70
C GLY A 89 4.75 -9.58 14.50
N ASP A 90 5.66 -10.51 14.70
CA ASP A 90 6.36 -11.17 13.59
C ASP A 90 5.38 -12.11 12.88
N PRO A 91 5.22 -12.04 11.55
CA PRO A 91 4.29 -12.89 10.84
C PRO A 91 4.79 -14.33 10.73
N PRO A 92 3.90 -15.32 10.54
CA PRO A 92 4.27 -16.71 10.30
C PRO A 92 4.96 -16.90 8.94
N ASP A 93 5.65 -18.03 8.77
CA ASP A 93 6.44 -18.32 7.56
C ASP A 93 5.62 -18.38 6.27
N TRP A 94 4.34 -18.70 6.34
CA TRP A 94 3.44 -18.75 5.19
C TRP A 94 3.00 -17.37 4.70
N PHE A 95 3.17 -16.31 5.49
CA PHE A 95 2.75 -14.95 5.15
C PHE A 95 3.40 -14.47 3.85
N GLY A 96 2.56 -14.11 2.88
CA GLY A 96 3.00 -13.68 1.56
C GLY A 96 3.55 -14.78 0.64
N ARG A 97 3.51 -16.06 1.07
CA ARG A 97 4.10 -17.21 0.35
C ARG A 97 3.09 -18.24 -0.09
N ASP A 98 2.06 -18.52 0.74
CA ASP A 98 1.02 -19.48 0.38
C ASP A 98 0.25 -19.06 -0.87
N ASP A 99 -0.28 -20.05 -1.60
CA ASP A 99 -0.93 -19.84 -2.87
C ASP A 99 -2.30 -19.14 -2.80
N ASP A 100 -2.90 -19.13 -1.62
CA ASP A 100 -4.21 -18.54 -1.33
C ASP A 100 -4.15 -17.13 -0.71
N VAL A 101 -2.94 -16.59 -0.51
CA VAL A 101 -2.73 -15.26 0.07
C VAL A 101 -1.93 -14.35 -0.85
N PRO A 102 -2.11 -13.02 -0.77
CA PRO A 102 -1.33 -12.07 -1.55
C PRO A 102 0.16 -12.21 -1.28
N ARG A 103 1.00 -11.87 -2.26
CA ARG A 103 2.42 -11.60 -1.97
C ARG A 103 2.52 -10.47 -0.96
N ALA A 104 3.55 -10.48 -0.13
CA ALA A 104 3.71 -9.47 0.91
C ALA A 104 5.11 -8.87 0.94
N VAL A 105 5.16 -7.55 1.07
CA VAL A 105 6.32 -6.78 1.51
C VAL A 105 5.96 -6.24 2.89
N HIS A 106 6.85 -6.33 3.87
CA HIS A 106 6.51 -5.87 5.22
C HIS A 106 7.70 -5.34 5.99
N ALA A 107 7.44 -4.44 6.94
CA ALA A 107 8.44 -3.89 7.85
C ALA A 107 8.51 -4.63 9.20
N GLY A 108 7.71 -5.70 9.40
CA GLY A 108 7.57 -6.33 10.71
C GLY A 108 6.95 -5.40 11.76
N PRO A 109 7.23 -5.58 13.05
CA PRO A 109 6.71 -4.72 14.10
C PRO A 109 7.16 -3.25 13.95
N TRP A 110 6.27 -2.31 14.27
CA TRP A 110 6.60 -0.87 14.32
C TRP A 110 7.75 -0.56 15.27
N ILE A 111 8.43 0.54 15.04
CA ILE A 111 9.47 1.07 15.92
C ILE A 111 9.06 2.47 16.36
N ALA A 112 9.00 2.69 17.66
CA ALA A 112 8.60 3.96 18.25
C ALA A 112 9.43 4.30 19.47
N GLN A 113 9.51 5.59 19.80
CA GLN A 113 10.07 6.05 21.06
C GLN A 113 9.20 5.56 22.23
N HIS A 114 9.82 5.39 23.40
CA HIS A 114 9.08 5.13 24.64
C HIS A 114 7.98 6.17 24.88
N GLY A 115 6.80 5.68 25.28
CA GLY A 115 5.61 6.52 25.52
C GLY A 115 4.81 6.93 24.28
N GLN A 116 5.27 6.60 23.08
CA GLN A 116 4.55 6.88 21.84
C GLN A 116 3.92 5.61 21.24
N PHE A 117 2.93 5.80 20.37
CA PHE A 117 2.19 4.76 19.67
C PHE A 117 1.30 3.90 20.58
N PHE A 118 0.58 2.92 20.02
CA PHE A 118 -0.34 2.05 20.77
C PHE A 118 0.41 1.12 21.71
N ASP A 119 -0.06 1.04 22.96
CA ASP A 119 0.42 0.03 23.90
C ASP A 119 0.21 -1.38 23.34
N GLY A 120 1.17 -2.26 23.61
CA GLY A 120 1.16 -3.65 23.13
C GLY A 120 1.63 -3.84 21.68
N TRP A 121 1.83 -2.76 20.90
CA TRP A 121 2.30 -2.84 19.53
C TRP A 121 3.69 -2.23 19.35
N GLY A 122 4.49 -2.94 18.55
CA GLY A 122 5.80 -2.46 18.12
C GLY A 122 6.89 -2.58 19.19
N ARG A 123 8.09 -2.24 18.76
CA ARG A 123 9.29 -2.17 19.60
C ARG A 123 9.47 -0.75 20.09
N ARG A 124 9.96 -0.61 21.31
CA ARG A 124 10.25 0.68 21.92
C ARG A 124 11.75 0.81 22.16
N GLY A 125 12.25 2.02 21.94
CA GLY A 125 13.64 2.37 22.24
C GLY A 125 13.77 3.83 22.61
N ASP A 126 14.88 4.18 23.22
CA ASP A 126 15.29 5.57 23.35
C ASP A 126 15.80 6.10 22.00
N LEU A 127 15.86 7.43 21.85
CA LEU A 127 16.22 8.06 20.58
C LEU A 127 17.52 7.51 19.96
N HIS A 128 18.52 7.21 20.79
CA HIS A 128 19.81 6.71 20.35
C HIS A 128 19.80 5.22 19.92
N GLU A 129 18.76 4.47 20.31
CA GLU A 129 18.59 3.05 19.95
C GLU A 129 17.81 2.84 18.65
N LEU A 130 17.01 3.86 18.24
CA LEU A 130 16.14 3.73 17.06
C LEU A 130 16.91 3.37 15.77
N PRO A 131 18.10 3.92 15.48
CA PRO A 131 18.86 3.54 14.28
C PRO A 131 19.23 2.05 14.24
N GLU A 132 19.68 1.50 15.36
CA GLU A 132 20.05 0.09 15.45
C GLU A 132 18.81 -0.82 15.34
N LEU A 133 17.74 -0.50 16.05
CA LEU A 133 16.47 -1.23 15.98
C LEU A 133 15.91 -1.26 14.53
N ALA A 134 15.96 -0.13 13.84
CA ALA A 134 15.48 0.00 12.48
C ALA A 134 16.36 -0.78 11.49
N ALA A 135 17.68 -0.68 11.60
CA ALA A 135 18.61 -1.43 10.76
C ALA A 135 18.47 -2.94 10.95
N ALA A 136 18.38 -3.41 12.21
CA ALA A 136 18.15 -4.82 12.51
C ALA A 136 16.82 -5.33 11.93
N GLN A 137 15.77 -4.52 11.97
CA GLN A 137 14.48 -4.87 11.36
C GLN A 137 14.59 -4.93 9.85
N ALA A 138 15.17 -3.91 9.22
CA ALA A 138 15.34 -3.83 7.78
C ALA A 138 16.21 -4.95 7.20
N ALA A 139 17.25 -5.36 7.90
CA ALA A 139 18.10 -6.51 7.52
C ALA A 139 17.29 -7.83 7.42
N ARG A 140 16.19 -7.97 8.18
CA ARG A 140 15.34 -9.16 8.17
C ARG A 140 14.26 -9.12 7.06
N THR A 141 13.70 -7.94 6.79
CA THR A 141 12.47 -7.79 6.00
C THR A 141 12.62 -6.88 4.77
N GLY A 142 13.77 -6.22 4.63
CA GLY A 142 14.01 -5.19 3.61
C GLY A 142 13.40 -3.82 3.96
N TRP A 143 12.62 -3.71 5.04
CA TRP A 143 11.96 -2.47 5.47
C TRP A 143 12.00 -2.26 6.97
N ALA A 144 12.00 -1.00 7.39
CA ALA A 144 11.71 -0.60 8.77
C ALA A 144 10.59 0.43 8.78
N LYS A 145 9.69 0.37 9.78
CA LYS A 145 8.65 1.37 10.01
C LYS A 145 8.91 2.09 11.32
N VAL A 146 9.06 3.40 11.23
CA VAL A 146 9.30 4.29 12.38
C VAL A 146 8.14 5.25 12.56
N ILE A 147 7.79 5.53 13.80
CA ILE A 147 6.75 6.49 14.21
C ILE A 147 7.44 7.81 14.52
N ALA A 148 7.28 8.83 13.66
CA ALA A 148 7.92 10.15 13.85
C ALA A 148 7.14 11.05 14.81
N ASP A 149 5.83 10.89 14.87
CA ASP A 149 4.93 11.62 15.76
C ASP A 149 3.71 10.78 16.10
N TRP A 150 2.95 11.17 17.13
CA TRP A 150 1.78 10.38 17.52
C TRP A 150 0.55 11.22 17.82
N GLN A 151 0.48 11.86 18.99
CA GLN A 151 -0.68 12.65 19.38
C GLN A 151 -0.34 14.14 19.44
N LEU A 152 -1.35 14.99 19.33
CA LEU A 152 -1.17 16.43 19.52
C LEU A 152 -0.54 16.70 20.89
N GLY A 153 0.62 17.36 20.88
CA GLY A 153 1.41 17.66 22.07
C GLY A 153 2.51 16.65 22.41
N ASP A 154 2.55 15.50 21.73
CA ASP A 154 3.68 14.58 21.86
C ASP A 154 4.93 15.12 21.15
N ALA A 155 6.09 14.67 21.61
CA ALA A 155 7.35 15.03 20.95
C ALA A 155 7.43 14.42 19.54
N VAL A 156 7.93 15.20 18.60
CA VAL A 156 8.27 14.75 17.25
C VAL A 156 9.71 14.25 17.24
N LEU A 157 9.99 13.18 16.49
CA LEU A 157 11.36 12.70 16.35
C LEU A 157 12.26 13.77 15.70
N PRO A 158 13.40 14.09 16.30
CA PRO A 158 14.36 15.02 15.72
C PRO A 158 14.86 14.57 14.35
N VAL A 159 15.09 15.51 13.45
CA VAL A 159 15.54 15.22 12.07
C VAL A 159 16.91 14.51 12.03
N ASP A 160 17.80 14.78 12.96
CA ASP A 160 19.10 14.15 13.07
C ASP A 160 18.98 12.67 13.49
N VAL A 161 18.03 12.34 14.36
CA VAL A 161 17.70 10.95 14.71
C VAL A 161 17.11 10.21 13.52
N LEU A 162 16.14 10.81 12.81
CA LEU A 162 15.56 10.21 11.60
C LEU A 162 16.62 10.02 10.51
N ARG A 163 17.57 10.95 10.34
CA ARG A 163 18.68 10.79 9.41
C ARG A 163 19.58 9.62 9.78
N GLN A 164 19.92 9.46 11.06
CA GLN A 164 20.68 8.30 11.54
C GLN A 164 19.93 6.98 11.28
N VAL A 165 18.60 6.97 11.45
CA VAL A 165 17.74 5.82 11.11
C VAL A 165 17.85 5.50 9.61
N VAL A 166 17.69 6.51 8.74
CA VAL A 166 17.76 6.33 7.29
C VAL A 166 19.14 5.80 6.89
N ASP A 167 20.22 6.42 7.36
CA ASP A 167 21.59 6.01 7.07
C ASP A 167 21.86 4.55 7.49
N ALA A 168 21.44 4.18 8.71
CA ALA A 168 21.62 2.84 9.23
C ALA A 168 20.82 1.77 8.46
N VAL A 169 19.56 2.08 8.10
CA VAL A 169 18.70 1.19 7.32
C VAL A 169 19.22 1.04 5.89
N HIS A 170 19.61 2.14 5.23
CA HIS A 170 20.19 2.10 3.88
C HIS A 170 21.52 1.33 3.86
N ALA A 171 22.36 1.51 4.88
CA ALA A 171 23.58 0.71 5.04
C ALA A 171 23.30 -0.79 5.19
N ALA A 172 22.16 -1.17 5.77
CA ALA A 172 21.69 -2.56 5.84
C ALA A 172 20.99 -3.06 4.56
N GLY A 173 20.93 -2.22 3.49
CA GLY A 173 20.29 -2.54 2.21
C GLY A 173 18.76 -2.48 2.25
N GLY A 174 18.17 -1.85 3.27
CA GLY A 174 16.74 -1.73 3.45
C GLY A 174 16.19 -0.36 3.10
N ARG A 175 14.89 -0.15 3.39
CA ARG A 175 14.12 1.08 3.15
C ARG A 175 13.35 1.48 4.40
N VAL A 176 13.08 2.78 4.55
CA VAL A 176 12.40 3.35 5.73
C VAL A 176 11.04 3.90 5.35
N ALA A 177 9.99 3.41 6.04
CA ALA A 177 8.66 4.00 6.04
C ALA A 177 8.45 4.76 7.36
N VAL A 178 7.96 6.01 7.29
CA VAL A 178 7.75 6.85 8.46
C VAL A 178 6.28 7.24 8.58
N HIS A 179 5.68 6.97 9.75
CA HIS A 179 4.38 7.51 10.13
C HIS A 179 4.52 8.98 10.53
N SER A 180 3.72 9.85 9.93
CA SER A 180 3.56 11.22 10.40
C SER A 180 2.17 11.78 10.10
N GLN A 181 1.59 12.42 11.11
CA GLN A 181 0.34 13.20 11.01
C GLN A 181 0.55 14.68 11.39
N HIS A 182 1.76 15.06 11.78
CA HIS A 182 2.12 16.44 12.11
C HIS A 182 2.99 17.06 11.03
N ALA A 183 2.82 18.36 10.80
CA ALA A 183 3.62 19.09 9.82
C ALA A 183 5.12 18.96 10.09
N GLU A 184 5.51 19.07 11.36
CA GLU A 184 6.91 18.99 11.79
C GLU A 184 7.50 17.60 11.59
N GLY A 185 6.73 16.55 11.90
CA GLY A 185 7.16 15.14 11.70
C GLY A 185 7.32 14.81 10.22
N GLY A 186 6.38 15.26 9.39
CA GLY A 186 6.47 15.12 7.94
C GLY A 186 7.69 15.88 7.37
N ALA A 187 7.91 17.11 7.80
CA ALA A 187 9.07 17.89 7.37
C ALA A 187 10.40 17.24 7.80
N ALA A 188 10.48 16.75 9.04
CA ALA A 188 11.66 16.03 9.52
C ALA A 188 11.92 14.74 8.73
N ALA A 189 10.87 13.98 8.38
CA ALA A 189 10.96 12.78 7.56
C ALA A 189 11.50 13.08 6.14
N VAL A 190 10.96 14.11 5.48
CA VAL A 190 11.45 14.56 4.17
C VAL A 190 12.89 15.02 4.24
N ALA A 191 13.25 15.86 5.24
CA ALA A 191 14.61 16.34 5.43
C ALA A 191 15.63 15.24 5.79
N ALA A 192 15.16 14.13 6.35
CA ALA A 192 15.98 12.95 6.64
C ALA A 192 16.16 12.03 5.42
N GLY A 193 15.35 12.17 4.36
CA GLY A 193 15.46 11.36 3.14
C GLY A 193 14.81 9.98 3.25
N VAL A 194 13.68 9.87 3.94
CA VAL A 194 12.95 8.60 4.06
C VAL A 194 12.44 8.11 2.72
N ASP A 195 12.28 6.79 2.56
CA ASP A 195 11.79 6.20 1.31
C ASP A 195 10.26 6.36 1.15
N SER A 196 9.51 6.31 2.24
CA SER A 196 8.04 6.40 2.22
C SER A 196 7.52 7.20 3.41
N LEU A 197 6.74 8.24 3.12
CA LEU A 197 5.99 8.99 4.11
C LEU A 197 4.56 8.46 4.16
N GLU A 198 4.17 7.97 5.32
CA GLU A 198 2.83 7.42 5.54
C GLU A 198 1.94 8.50 6.15
N HIS A 199 0.74 8.62 5.62
CA HIS A 199 -0.24 9.67 5.85
C HIS A 199 0.28 11.04 5.38
N GLY A 200 1.23 11.65 6.05
CA GLY A 200 1.74 12.99 5.69
C GLY A 200 0.72 14.10 5.93
N MET A 201 -0.26 13.90 6.82
CA MET A 201 -1.27 14.90 7.11
C MET A 201 -0.62 16.18 7.65
N GLY A 202 -0.98 17.33 7.06
CA GLY A 202 -0.41 18.62 7.45
C GLY A 202 0.97 18.94 6.87
N LEU A 203 1.54 18.07 6.02
CA LEU A 203 2.79 18.34 5.33
C LEU A 203 2.68 19.63 4.49
N ASP A 204 3.70 20.48 4.57
CA ASP A 204 3.81 21.67 3.73
C ASP A 204 4.01 21.26 2.25
N PRO A 205 3.12 21.68 1.33
CA PRO A 205 3.27 21.37 -0.10
C PRO A 205 4.59 21.87 -0.71
N ALA A 206 5.25 22.86 -0.12
CA ALA A 206 6.56 23.33 -0.55
C ALA A 206 7.66 22.25 -0.48
N LEU A 207 7.42 21.15 0.26
CA LEU A 207 8.36 20.01 0.37
C LEU A 207 8.15 18.96 -0.73
N LEU A 208 7.07 19.01 -1.51
CA LEU A 208 6.78 18.02 -2.55
C LEU A 208 7.85 17.93 -3.65
N PRO A 209 8.44 19.04 -4.16
CA PRO A 209 9.53 18.95 -5.12
C PRO A 209 10.76 18.21 -4.57
N GLU A 210 11.05 18.34 -3.28
CA GLU A 210 12.14 17.62 -2.64
C GLU A 210 11.83 16.12 -2.52
N MET A 211 10.59 15.75 -2.12
CA MET A 211 10.15 14.37 -2.11
C MET A 211 10.28 13.71 -3.50
N ALA A 212 9.84 14.41 -4.56
CA ALA A 212 9.96 13.93 -5.93
C ALA A 212 11.43 13.73 -6.33
N ARG A 213 12.31 14.70 -6.00
CA ARG A 213 13.73 14.68 -6.32
C ARG A 213 14.48 13.52 -5.66
N GLN A 214 14.16 13.20 -4.41
CA GLN A 214 14.83 12.13 -3.64
C GLN A 214 14.13 10.77 -3.75
N GLY A 215 12.96 10.72 -4.39
CA GLY A 215 12.20 9.47 -4.57
C GLY A 215 11.38 9.03 -3.36
N THR A 216 11.13 9.92 -2.39
CA THR A 216 10.22 9.64 -1.27
C THR A 216 8.79 9.49 -1.77
N ALA A 217 8.17 8.32 -1.55
CA ALA A 217 6.76 8.11 -1.86
C ALA A 217 5.84 8.67 -0.76
N LEU A 218 4.62 9.01 -1.16
CA LEU A 218 3.52 9.36 -0.24
C LEU A 218 2.44 8.30 -0.27
N THR A 219 2.06 7.76 0.90
CA THR A 219 0.89 6.90 1.05
C THR A 219 -0.15 7.62 1.90
N PRO A 220 -1.07 8.40 1.30
CA PRO A 220 -1.89 9.37 2.03
C PRO A 220 -3.02 8.75 2.84
N THR A 221 -3.44 7.51 2.55
CA THR A 221 -4.51 6.81 3.28
C THR A 221 -5.81 7.62 3.37
N LEU A 222 -6.23 8.21 2.25
CA LEU A 222 -7.35 9.17 2.21
C LEU A 222 -8.68 8.57 2.66
N SER A 223 -8.93 7.31 2.33
CA SER A 223 -10.18 6.62 2.64
C SER A 223 -10.41 6.52 4.16
N VAL A 224 -9.40 6.12 4.92
CA VAL A 224 -9.50 6.05 6.39
C VAL A 224 -9.53 7.45 7.03
N ILE A 225 -8.78 8.41 6.50
CA ILE A 225 -8.79 9.79 7.00
C ILE A 225 -10.16 10.43 6.76
N THR A 226 -10.76 10.25 5.58
CA THR A 226 -12.12 10.75 5.27
C THR A 226 -13.18 10.14 6.21
N LYS A 227 -13.11 8.83 6.45
CA LYS A 227 -13.98 8.14 7.41
C LYS A 227 -13.80 8.66 8.83
N SER A 228 -12.55 8.85 9.25
CA SER A 228 -12.22 9.36 10.56
C SER A 228 -12.58 10.84 10.73
N LEU A 229 -12.52 11.65 9.67
CA LEU A 229 -12.96 13.03 9.62
C LEU A 229 -14.46 13.14 9.91
N ALA A 230 -15.29 12.29 9.28
CA ALA A 230 -16.73 12.25 9.54
C ALA A 230 -17.04 11.92 11.00
N GLN A 231 -16.31 10.98 11.60
CA GLN A 231 -16.43 10.64 13.01
C GLN A 231 -15.94 11.76 13.94
N ALA A 232 -14.82 12.41 13.60
CA ALA A 232 -14.24 13.49 14.40
C ALA A 232 -15.19 14.69 14.50
N ARG A 233 -15.92 15.01 13.42
CA ARG A 233 -16.91 16.12 13.43
C ARG A 233 -18.00 15.92 14.50
N GLN A 234 -18.34 14.68 14.84
CA GLN A 234 -19.38 14.32 15.82
C GLN A 234 -18.86 14.34 17.29
N ARG A 235 -17.52 14.41 17.50
CA ARG A 235 -16.95 14.42 18.85
C ARG A 235 -17.11 15.81 19.50
N PRO A 236 -17.10 15.89 20.85
CA PRO A 236 -17.01 17.15 21.57
C PRO A 236 -15.84 18.00 21.09
N ASP A 237 -15.98 19.31 21.16
CA ASP A 237 -14.93 20.22 20.73
C ASP A 237 -13.69 20.14 21.65
N SER A 238 -12.51 20.17 21.05
CA SER A 238 -11.23 20.10 21.77
C SER A 238 -10.09 20.55 20.85
N PRO A 239 -8.92 20.98 21.38
CA PRO A 239 -7.75 21.32 20.57
C PRO A 239 -7.34 20.18 19.63
N ARG A 240 -7.39 18.93 20.10
CA ARG A 240 -7.09 17.75 19.28
C ARG A 240 -8.07 17.56 18.11
N LYS A 241 -9.38 17.78 18.36
CA LYS A 241 -10.38 17.74 17.28
C LYS A 241 -10.10 18.82 16.25
N GLN A 242 -9.87 20.05 16.66
CA GLN A 242 -9.62 21.18 15.77
C GLN A 242 -8.37 20.96 14.92
N TRP A 243 -7.27 20.52 15.54
CA TRP A 243 -6.05 20.13 14.84
C TRP A 243 -6.31 19.05 13.78
N TYR A 244 -6.99 17.98 14.17
CA TYR A 244 -7.29 16.88 13.23
C TYR A 244 -8.19 17.32 12.08
N LEU A 245 -9.24 18.11 12.38
CA LEU A 245 -10.15 18.64 11.35
C LEU A 245 -9.40 19.55 10.36
N ALA A 246 -8.50 20.40 10.84
CA ALA A 246 -7.70 21.28 9.99
C ALA A 246 -6.83 20.49 9.02
N GLY A 247 -6.07 19.51 9.50
CA GLY A 247 -5.20 18.66 8.64
C GLY A 247 -5.99 17.78 7.69
N ALA A 248 -6.97 17.03 8.22
CA ALA A 248 -7.74 16.07 7.42
C ALA A 248 -8.61 16.72 6.33
N THR A 249 -9.08 17.96 6.53
CA THR A 249 -9.92 18.66 5.53
C THR A 249 -9.15 18.98 4.24
N VAL A 250 -7.87 19.29 4.33
CA VAL A 250 -7.04 19.66 3.17
C VAL A 250 -6.18 18.50 2.65
N HIS A 251 -6.26 17.34 3.28
CA HIS A 251 -5.36 16.22 3.01
C HIS A 251 -5.48 15.67 1.58
N GLY A 252 -6.70 15.65 1.02
CA GLY A 252 -6.90 15.28 -0.38
C GLY A 252 -6.19 16.22 -1.35
N GLN A 253 -6.18 17.53 -1.06
CA GLN A 253 -5.46 18.52 -1.88
C GLN A 253 -3.95 18.27 -1.86
N LEU A 254 -3.40 17.85 -0.73
CA LEU A 254 -2.00 17.46 -0.64
C LEU A 254 -1.68 16.26 -1.52
N ALA A 255 -2.53 15.22 -1.51
CA ALA A 255 -2.32 14.03 -2.35
C ALA A 255 -2.36 14.37 -3.85
N ALA A 256 -3.27 15.24 -4.28
CA ALA A 256 -3.35 15.73 -5.65
C ALA A 256 -2.10 16.55 -6.03
N ALA A 257 -1.69 17.48 -5.18
CA ALA A 257 -0.48 18.28 -5.38
C ALA A 257 0.79 17.41 -5.43
N ALA A 258 0.86 16.35 -4.61
CA ALA A 258 1.96 15.39 -4.63
C ALA A 258 2.05 14.67 -5.99
N ALA A 259 0.92 14.19 -6.52
CA ALA A 259 0.88 13.57 -7.84
C ALA A 259 1.29 14.54 -8.94
N GLU A 260 0.85 15.81 -8.89
CA GLU A 260 1.21 16.86 -9.84
C GLU A 260 2.72 17.21 -9.77
N ALA A 261 3.28 17.23 -8.58
CA ALA A 261 4.72 17.47 -8.36
C ALA A 261 5.62 16.29 -8.76
N GLY A 262 5.05 15.16 -9.22
CA GLY A 262 5.78 13.95 -9.60
C GLY A 262 6.21 13.07 -8.42
N VAL A 263 5.67 13.29 -7.22
CA VAL A 263 5.84 12.37 -6.09
C VAL A 263 5.13 11.05 -6.39
N THR A 264 5.79 9.94 -6.12
CA THR A 264 5.14 8.62 -6.20
C THR A 264 4.06 8.51 -5.13
N VAL A 265 2.79 8.58 -5.55
CA VAL A 265 1.65 8.35 -4.67
C VAL A 265 1.28 6.88 -4.67
N LEU A 266 1.10 6.29 -3.48
CA LEU A 266 0.72 4.90 -3.29
C LEU A 266 -0.68 4.81 -2.65
N ALA A 267 -1.51 3.90 -3.13
CA ALA A 267 -2.80 3.62 -2.52
C ALA A 267 -2.62 2.65 -1.35
N GLY A 268 -2.97 3.10 -0.16
CA GLY A 268 -2.93 2.34 1.07
C GLY A 268 -4.17 2.60 1.92
N THR A 269 -4.80 1.57 2.46
CA THR A 269 -6.09 1.70 3.12
C THR A 269 -6.02 2.02 4.61
N ASP A 270 -5.03 1.51 5.31
CA ASP A 270 -4.87 1.63 6.77
C ASP A 270 -6.18 1.37 7.55
N SER A 271 -7.02 0.49 7.04
CA SER A 271 -8.38 0.27 7.56
C SER A 271 -8.77 -1.20 7.66
N ARG A 272 -9.76 -1.46 8.50
CA ARG A 272 -10.50 -2.72 8.54
C ARG A 272 -11.98 -2.46 8.22
N PRO A 273 -12.67 -3.41 7.55
CA PRO A 273 -12.15 -4.66 7.00
C PRO A 273 -11.08 -4.42 5.92
N CYS A 274 -10.24 -5.42 5.67
CA CYS A 274 -9.27 -5.43 4.59
C CYS A 274 -9.94 -5.48 3.20
N GLY A 275 -9.15 -5.47 2.10
CA GLY A 275 -9.72 -5.55 0.75
C GLY A 275 -10.44 -4.28 0.25
N ARG A 276 -10.17 -3.13 0.85
CA ARG A 276 -10.85 -1.85 0.55
C ARG A 276 -10.03 -0.91 -0.33
N VAL A 277 -9.01 -1.41 -1.04
CA VAL A 277 -8.11 -0.56 -1.85
C VAL A 277 -8.84 0.24 -2.93
N ILE A 278 -9.98 -0.25 -3.43
CA ILE A 278 -10.81 0.46 -4.40
C ILE A 278 -11.37 1.76 -3.82
N ASP A 279 -11.69 1.77 -2.52
CA ASP A 279 -12.14 3.01 -1.86
C ASP A 279 -11.02 4.04 -1.80
N GLU A 280 -9.76 3.60 -1.63
CA GLU A 280 -8.60 4.50 -1.70
C GLU A 280 -8.36 5.04 -3.10
N ILE A 281 -8.46 4.18 -4.15
CA ILE A 281 -8.37 4.63 -5.55
C ILE A 281 -9.42 5.71 -5.84
N ARG A 282 -10.67 5.52 -5.40
CA ARG A 282 -11.74 6.50 -5.55
C ARG A 282 -11.44 7.77 -4.78
N ALA A 283 -10.99 7.66 -3.53
CA ALA A 283 -10.64 8.82 -2.72
C ALA A 283 -9.51 9.65 -3.34
N LEU A 284 -8.51 9.02 -3.94
CA LEU A 284 -7.46 9.70 -4.71
C LEU A 284 -8.03 10.42 -5.93
N ALA A 285 -8.91 9.78 -6.70
CA ALA A 285 -9.54 10.40 -7.87
C ALA A 285 -10.47 11.55 -7.48
N ASP A 286 -11.29 11.39 -6.44
CA ASP A 286 -12.17 12.44 -5.90
C ASP A 286 -11.37 13.64 -5.37
N ALA A 287 -10.14 13.41 -4.90
CA ALA A 287 -9.21 14.46 -4.49
C ALA A 287 -8.58 15.22 -5.68
N GLY A 288 -8.75 14.73 -6.91
CA GLY A 288 -8.22 15.36 -8.13
C GLY A 288 -7.02 14.66 -8.74
N VAL A 289 -6.57 13.51 -8.20
CA VAL A 289 -5.55 12.68 -8.85
C VAL A 289 -6.14 12.08 -10.14
N PRO A 290 -5.49 12.22 -11.32
CA PRO A 290 -6.01 11.63 -12.56
C PRO A 290 -6.27 10.12 -12.40
N ALA A 291 -7.40 9.63 -12.94
CA ALA A 291 -7.84 8.23 -12.76
C ALA A 291 -6.74 7.20 -13.10
N GLN A 292 -5.97 7.44 -14.15
CA GLN A 292 -4.85 6.57 -14.51
C GLN A 292 -3.78 6.51 -13.42
N LEU A 293 -3.45 7.63 -12.78
CA LEU A 293 -2.48 7.69 -11.68
C LEU A 293 -3.06 7.08 -10.40
N ALA A 294 -4.35 7.34 -10.10
CA ALA A 294 -5.02 6.76 -8.94
C ALA A 294 -5.08 5.21 -9.03
N ILE A 295 -5.41 4.65 -10.19
CA ILE A 295 -5.35 3.20 -10.44
C ILE A 295 -3.89 2.72 -10.36
N GLY A 296 -2.95 3.46 -10.96
CA GLY A 296 -1.53 3.15 -10.92
C GLY A 296 -0.97 3.08 -9.51
N ALA A 297 -1.44 3.95 -8.61
CA ALA A 297 -1.07 3.96 -7.20
C ALA A 297 -1.45 2.66 -6.46
N ALA A 298 -2.40 1.90 -7.00
CA ALA A 298 -2.83 0.60 -6.49
C ALA A 298 -2.50 -0.57 -7.45
N SER A 299 -1.68 -0.38 -8.48
CA SER A 299 -1.34 -1.45 -9.43
C SER A 299 0.08 -1.27 -9.95
N TRP A 300 0.26 -0.87 -11.21
CA TRP A 300 1.57 -0.83 -11.87
C TRP A 300 2.57 0.11 -11.20
N GLY A 301 2.15 1.28 -10.74
CA GLY A 301 3.01 2.25 -10.06
C GLY A 301 3.48 1.72 -8.70
N ALA A 302 2.56 1.19 -7.88
CA ALA A 302 2.90 0.57 -6.61
C ALA A 302 3.81 -0.65 -6.78
N ARG A 303 3.54 -1.51 -7.77
CA ARG A 303 4.41 -2.66 -8.07
C ARG A 303 5.81 -2.22 -8.46
N SER A 304 5.92 -1.24 -9.36
CA SER A 304 7.21 -0.66 -9.76
C SER A 304 7.98 -0.11 -8.56
N TYR A 305 7.31 0.66 -7.70
CA TYR A 305 7.90 1.20 -6.48
C TYR A 305 8.39 0.09 -5.53
N LEU A 306 7.67 -1.02 -5.45
CA LEU A 306 8.05 -2.18 -4.63
C LEU A 306 9.02 -3.13 -5.34
N GLY A 307 9.53 -2.79 -6.52
CA GLY A 307 10.49 -3.60 -7.28
C GLY A 307 9.88 -4.84 -7.93
N MET A 308 8.57 -4.85 -8.18
CA MET A 308 7.87 -5.94 -8.82
C MET A 308 7.41 -5.57 -10.23
N ALA A 309 7.69 -6.45 -11.20
CA ALA A 309 7.20 -6.29 -12.56
C ALA A 309 5.68 -6.51 -12.65
N GLY A 310 5.07 -5.91 -13.68
CA GLY A 310 3.66 -6.04 -14.00
C GLY A 310 3.37 -7.16 -15.01
N LEU A 311 2.61 -6.83 -16.08
CA LEU A 311 2.18 -7.78 -17.11
C LEU A 311 3.25 -7.94 -18.21
N SER A 312 4.35 -8.61 -17.91
CA SER A 312 5.47 -8.82 -18.82
C SER A 312 6.06 -10.21 -18.68
N GLU A 313 6.91 -10.61 -19.66
CA GLU A 313 7.68 -11.85 -19.59
C GLU A 313 8.42 -11.99 -18.27
N GLY A 314 8.31 -13.17 -17.63
CA GLY A 314 8.98 -13.49 -16.36
C GLY A 314 8.40 -12.80 -15.11
N ALA A 315 7.44 -11.87 -15.27
CA ALA A 315 6.80 -11.20 -14.14
C ALA A 315 5.93 -12.18 -13.31
N PRO A 316 5.63 -11.86 -12.04
CA PRO A 316 4.65 -12.62 -11.26
C PRO A 316 3.33 -12.77 -12.00
N ALA A 317 2.80 -13.98 -12.09
CA ALA A 317 1.53 -14.27 -12.76
C ALA A 317 0.32 -13.83 -11.93
N ASP A 318 0.25 -12.52 -11.72
CA ASP A 318 -0.80 -11.82 -10.97
C ASP A 318 -1.49 -10.82 -11.90
N ALA A 319 -2.80 -10.93 -12.09
CA ALA A 319 -3.59 -10.01 -12.91
C ALA A 319 -5.01 -9.86 -12.40
N VAL A 320 -5.59 -8.70 -12.66
CA VAL A 320 -7.02 -8.47 -12.53
C VAL A 320 -7.55 -8.07 -13.90
N VAL A 321 -8.65 -8.69 -14.31
CA VAL A 321 -9.25 -8.47 -15.64
C VAL A 321 -10.62 -7.83 -15.48
N TYR A 322 -10.92 -6.85 -16.32
CA TYR A 322 -12.19 -6.11 -16.34
C TYR A 322 -12.79 -6.12 -17.75
N ASP A 323 -14.14 -6.06 -17.83
CA ASP A 323 -14.84 -6.06 -19.10
C ASP A 323 -14.75 -4.71 -19.84
N ALA A 324 -14.55 -3.63 -19.11
CA ALA A 324 -14.41 -2.28 -19.64
C ALA A 324 -13.23 -1.53 -19.01
N ASP A 325 -12.79 -0.46 -19.68
CA ASP A 325 -11.66 0.37 -19.21
C ASP A 325 -11.97 1.05 -17.88
N PRO A 326 -11.31 0.63 -16.78
CA PRO A 326 -11.56 1.19 -15.45
C PRO A 326 -11.11 2.65 -15.30
N ARG A 327 -10.31 3.19 -16.23
CA ARG A 327 -9.92 4.60 -16.23
C ARG A 327 -11.08 5.51 -16.63
N ARG A 328 -12.06 4.99 -17.39
CA ARG A 328 -13.26 5.70 -17.82
C ARG A 328 -14.38 5.65 -16.78
N ASP A 329 -14.40 4.56 -16.01
CA ASP A 329 -15.37 4.34 -14.94
C ASP A 329 -14.73 3.51 -13.82
N LEU A 330 -14.32 4.17 -12.73
CA LEU A 330 -13.74 3.52 -11.56
C LEU A 330 -14.73 2.54 -10.87
N GLY A 331 -16.03 2.61 -11.22
CA GLY A 331 -17.01 1.62 -10.78
C GLY A 331 -16.67 0.19 -11.22
N GLN A 332 -16.02 0.04 -12.38
CA GLN A 332 -15.57 -1.26 -12.90
C GLN A 332 -14.65 -2.02 -11.92
N LEU A 333 -13.82 -1.30 -11.17
CA LEU A 333 -12.87 -1.90 -10.22
C LEU A 333 -13.54 -2.78 -9.16
N ALA A 334 -14.80 -2.52 -8.84
CA ALA A 334 -15.55 -3.32 -7.86
C ALA A 334 -16.01 -4.70 -8.37
N SER A 335 -15.88 -4.96 -9.69
CA SER A 335 -16.45 -6.17 -10.31
C SER A 335 -15.50 -6.76 -11.35
N PRO A 336 -14.32 -7.26 -10.95
CA PRO A 336 -13.41 -7.90 -11.88
C PRO A 336 -14.06 -9.11 -12.54
N SER A 337 -13.78 -9.35 -13.84
CA SER A 337 -14.20 -10.56 -14.54
C SER A 337 -13.36 -11.77 -14.13
N ALA A 338 -12.09 -11.55 -13.78
CA ALA A 338 -11.23 -12.57 -13.22
C ALA A 338 -10.12 -11.94 -12.34
N VAL A 339 -9.72 -12.70 -11.32
CA VAL A 339 -8.53 -12.44 -10.50
C VAL A 339 -7.61 -13.65 -10.66
N VAL A 340 -6.39 -13.40 -11.11
CA VAL A 340 -5.31 -14.37 -11.21
C VAL A 340 -4.23 -13.99 -10.21
N MET A 341 -3.80 -14.93 -9.39
CA MET A 341 -2.70 -14.77 -8.46
C MET A 341 -1.83 -16.03 -8.47
N ARG A 342 -0.52 -15.85 -8.57
CA ARG A 342 0.46 -16.94 -8.65
C ARG A 342 0.13 -17.94 -9.78
N GLY A 343 -0.38 -17.45 -10.93
CA GLY A 343 -0.78 -18.29 -12.05
C GLY A 343 -2.00 -19.16 -11.81
N LYS A 344 -2.80 -18.87 -10.78
CA LYS A 344 -4.02 -19.59 -10.43
C LYS A 344 -5.22 -18.65 -10.44
N ILE A 345 -6.38 -19.15 -10.88
CA ILE A 345 -7.64 -18.41 -10.80
C ILE A 345 -8.08 -18.38 -9.35
N GLN A 346 -8.23 -17.18 -8.80
CA GLN A 346 -8.79 -16.94 -7.46
C GLN A 346 -10.30 -16.71 -7.54
N SER A 347 -10.75 -15.96 -8.54
CA SER A 347 -12.15 -15.75 -8.85
C SER A 347 -12.34 -15.56 -10.35
N ARG A 348 -13.51 -15.97 -10.86
CA ARG A 348 -13.93 -15.78 -12.25
C ARG A 348 -15.44 -15.64 -12.29
N ARG A 349 -15.93 -14.58 -12.91
CA ARG A 349 -17.35 -14.52 -13.25
C ARG A 349 -17.67 -15.53 -14.34
N SER A 350 -18.75 -16.30 -14.17
CA SER A 350 -19.27 -17.11 -15.28
C SER A 350 -19.61 -16.19 -16.45
N PRO A 351 -19.25 -16.57 -17.71
CA PRO A 351 -19.73 -15.83 -18.87
C PRO A 351 -21.24 -15.67 -18.75
N ALA A 352 -21.76 -14.44 -18.91
CA ALA A 352 -23.19 -14.25 -19.02
C ALA A 352 -23.65 -15.11 -20.21
N LEU A 353 -24.58 -16.05 -19.96
CA LEU A 353 -25.26 -16.74 -21.04
C LEU A 353 -25.93 -15.64 -21.84
N LEU A 354 -25.42 -15.36 -23.04
CA LEU A 354 -26.08 -14.49 -24.00
C LEU A 354 -27.42 -15.15 -24.33
N SER A 355 -28.47 -14.65 -23.70
CA SER A 355 -29.86 -15.00 -23.95
C SER A 355 -30.39 -14.26 -25.16
#